data_20273048d756e3199f66478af8996f2d
#
_entry.id   20273048d756e3199f66478af8996f2d
#
_cell.length_a   1.000
_cell.length_b   1.000
_cell.length_c   1.000
_cell.angle_alpha   90.00
_cell.angle_beta   90.00
_cell.angle_gamma   90.00
#
_symmetry.space_group_name_H-M   'P 1'
#
loop_
_entity.id
_entity.type
_entity.pdbx_description
1 polymer ?
#
loop_
_entity_poly.entity_id
_entity_poly.type
_entity_poly.pdbx_seq_one_letter_code
_entity_poly.pdbx_strand_id
1 'polypeptide(L)'
;MPVPYDMPRSLSPSKVTSFRDCALAFRFNSIEHLPDLPTIWTVKGTLVHRVLERLFWSYPRGRRSPAAARAELDACWDELGADPEFTGLGLTPDQADAFRADAAHLVDNYFALEDPDEVTPVGVELTLETKVGDMRLRGIIDRLDLTPQGELVVIDYKTGRAPGPAYEQAKLIGVHIYALLCQEVLGRRPVQVRLLHLKEPTVITAEPSEQALRGQRLKAVAVWSAIERACRDEDFRPRVSPLCGFCRFRDFCPAHGGDPDQAALVLGSGVGAAGVGAAGVGAAGVGAA
;
A
#
# COMPACT_ATOMS: atom_id res chain seq x y z
N MET A 1 -26.81 -3.52 -21.46
CA MET A 1 -27.49 -3.00 -20.27
C MET A 1 -26.49 -2.08 -19.57
N PRO A 2 -26.88 -0.94 -19.03
CA PRO A 2 -25.97 -0.13 -18.22
C PRO A 2 -25.47 -1.00 -17.07
N VAL A 3 -24.19 -0.90 -16.75
CA VAL A 3 -23.59 -1.57 -15.59
C VAL A 3 -23.99 -0.76 -14.36
N PRO A 4 -24.65 -1.35 -13.36
CA PRO A 4 -25.19 -0.61 -12.20
C PRO A 4 -24.11 0.12 -11.40
N TYR A 5 -22.89 -0.45 -11.35
CA TYR A 5 -21.73 0.19 -10.78
C TYR A 5 -20.67 0.46 -11.84
N ASP A 6 -20.08 1.64 -11.83
CA ASP A 6 -18.97 1.98 -12.70
C ASP A 6 -17.73 1.12 -12.35
N MET A 7 -17.09 0.60 -13.39
CA MET A 7 -15.84 -0.13 -13.24
C MET A 7 -14.71 0.80 -12.77
N PRO A 8 -13.78 0.31 -11.92
CA PRO A 8 -12.60 1.09 -11.58
C PRO A 8 -11.77 1.35 -12.85
N ARG A 9 -11.20 2.56 -12.96
CA ARG A 9 -10.43 2.97 -14.17
C ARG A 9 -9.23 2.08 -14.48
N SER A 10 -8.67 1.44 -13.46
CA SER A 10 -7.50 0.55 -13.58
C SER A 10 -7.46 -0.44 -12.42
N LEU A 11 -6.78 -1.56 -12.63
CA LEU A 11 -6.39 -2.52 -11.60
C LEU A 11 -4.98 -2.18 -11.10
N SER A 12 -4.77 -2.22 -9.79
CA SER A 12 -3.46 -2.03 -9.15
C SER A 12 -3.15 -3.19 -8.20
N PRO A 13 -1.90 -3.36 -7.73
CA PRO A 13 -1.57 -4.37 -6.73
C PRO A 13 -2.46 -4.32 -5.49
N SER A 14 -2.72 -3.12 -4.97
CA SER A 14 -3.60 -2.90 -3.81
C SER A 14 -5.05 -3.26 -4.12
N LYS A 15 -5.58 -2.91 -5.29
CA LYS A 15 -6.95 -3.25 -5.72
C LYS A 15 -7.14 -4.76 -5.89
N VAL A 16 -6.14 -5.47 -6.44
CA VAL A 16 -6.18 -6.95 -6.53
C VAL A 16 -6.29 -7.56 -5.13
N THR A 17 -5.47 -7.09 -4.20
CA THR A 17 -5.47 -7.58 -2.82
C THR A 17 -6.80 -7.24 -2.14
N SER A 18 -7.25 -5.99 -2.20
CA SER A 18 -8.49 -5.52 -1.58
C SER A 18 -9.72 -6.31 -2.05
N PHE A 19 -9.89 -6.53 -3.36
CA PHE A 19 -11.01 -7.31 -3.89
C PHE A 19 -10.98 -8.77 -3.43
N ARG A 20 -9.81 -9.38 -3.40
CA ARG A 20 -9.62 -10.76 -2.92
C ARG A 20 -9.86 -10.89 -1.42
N ASP A 21 -9.49 -9.89 -0.65
CA ASP A 21 -9.67 -9.88 0.80
C ASP A 21 -11.14 -9.70 1.17
N CYS A 22 -11.87 -8.77 0.53
CA CYS A 22 -13.30 -8.58 0.73
C CYS A 22 -13.90 -7.76 -0.42
N ALA A 23 -14.77 -8.37 -1.25
CA ALA A 23 -15.40 -7.67 -2.37
C ALA A 23 -16.28 -6.50 -1.90
N LEU A 24 -16.98 -6.62 -0.77
CA LEU A 24 -17.81 -5.54 -0.22
C LEU A 24 -16.96 -4.34 0.21
N ALA A 25 -15.85 -4.56 0.91
CA ALA A 25 -14.94 -3.47 1.28
C ALA A 25 -14.31 -2.82 0.04
N PHE A 26 -14.01 -3.62 -0.99
CA PHE A 26 -13.55 -3.09 -2.29
C PHE A 26 -14.61 -2.22 -2.96
N ARG A 27 -15.90 -2.59 -2.95
CA ARG A 27 -17.00 -1.77 -3.45
C ARG A 27 -16.96 -0.39 -2.80
N PHE A 28 -16.95 -0.32 -1.47
CA PHE A 28 -16.95 0.93 -0.72
C PHE A 28 -15.73 1.81 -1.05
N ASN A 29 -14.54 1.21 -1.09
CA ASN A 29 -13.30 1.97 -1.31
C ASN A 29 -13.04 2.33 -2.79
N SER A 30 -13.25 1.37 -3.71
CA SER A 30 -12.74 1.49 -5.08
C SER A 30 -13.80 1.75 -6.13
N ILE A 31 -15.07 1.55 -5.80
CA ILE A 31 -16.22 1.77 -6.68
C ILE A 31 -16.99 3.01 -6.21
N GLU A 32 -17.44 3.02 -4.96
CA GLU A 32 -18.22 4.13 -4.39
C GLU A 32 -17.34 5.28 -3.89
N HIS A 33 -16.04 5.05 -3.74
CA HIS A 33 -15.07 6.05 -3.25
C HIS A 33 -15.49 6.69 -1.92
N LEU A 34 -16.03 5.88 -1.00
CA LEU A 34 -16.39 6.38 0.31
C LEU A 34 -15.16 6.94 1.02
N PRO A 35 -15.29 8.08 1.73
CA PRO A 35 -14.17 8.75 2.38
C PRO A 35 -13.33 7.79 3.21
N ASP A 36 -12.03 7.74 3.01
CA ASP A 36 -11.10 6.97 3.84
C ASP A 36 -10.55 7.86 4.94
N LEU A 37 -10.82 7.51 6.19
CA LEU A 37 -10.26 8.26 7.30
C LEU A 37 -8.77 7.95 7.39
N PRO A 38 -7.93 8.98 7.45
CA PRO A 38 -6.51 8.79 7.61
C PRO A 38 -6.22 8.04 8.92
N THR A 39 -5.24 7.15 8.89
CA THR A 39 -4.75 6.48 10.08
C THR A 39 -3.30 6.86 10.34
N ILE A 40 -2.87 6.75 11.60
CA ILE A 40 -1.46 6.97 11.97
C ILE A 40 -0.52 6.13 11.09
N TRP A 41 -0.94 4.93 10.71
CA TRP A 41 -0.13 4.00 9.92
C TRP A 41 -0.02 4.43 8.45
N THR A 42 -1.14 4.86 7.84
CA THR A 42 -1.14 5.31 6.43
C THR A 42 -0.38 6.61 6.27
N VAL A 43 -0.65 7.62 7.10
CA VAL A 43 0.02 8.93 7.03
C VAL A 43 1.53 8.79 7.30
N LYS A 44 1.92 7.95 8.29
CA LYS A 44 3.32 7.68 8.55
C LYS A 44 4.01 6.95 7.38
N GLY A 45 3.32 5.98 6.78
CA GLY A 45 3.82 5.31 5.58
C GLY A 45 4.10 6.30 4.47
N THR A 46 3.15 7.18 4.15
CA THR A 46 3.29 8.24 3.15
C THR A 46 4.48 9.18 3.45
N LEU A 47 4.64 9.59 4.72
CA LEU A 47 5.77 10.43 5.13
C LEU A 47 7.11 9.73 4.87
N VAL A 48 7.27 8.49 5.30
CA VAL A 48 8.52 7.73 5.14
C VAL A 48 8.86 7.49 3.66
N HIS A 49 7.86 7.12 2.83
CA HIS A 49 8.05 6.97 1.39
C HIS A 49 8.51 8.28 0.75
N ARG A 50 7.89 9.42 1.10
CA ARG A 50 8.29 10.75 0.59
C ARG A 50 9.71 11.11 0.99
N VAL A 51 10.14 10.80 2.21
CA VAL A 51 11.54 11.03 2.66
C VAL A 51 12.52 10.21 1.81
N LEU A 52 12.24 8.92 1.60
CA LEU A 52 13.09 8.05 0.80
C LEU A 52 13.08 8.44 -0.69
N GLU A 53 11.92 8.82 -1.24
CA GLU A 53 11.80 9.39 -2.58
C GLU A 53 12.76 10.59 -2.74
N ARG A 54 12.68 11.57 -1.83
CA ARG A 54 13.51 12.78 -1.87
C ARG A 54 15.00 12.49 -1.69
N LEU A 55 15.36 11.54 -0.85
CA LEU A 55 16.74 11.09 -0.69
C LEU A 55 17.33 10.64 -2.03
N PHE A 56 16.58 9.87 -2.82
CA PHE A 56 17.05 9.38 -4.12
C PHE A 56 16.92 10.43 -5.24
N TRP A 57 15.94 11.31 -5.16
CA TRP A 57 15.70 12.33 -6.16
C TRP A 57 16.65 13.52 -6.04
N SER A 58 16.88 14.00 -4.81
CA SER A 58 17.61 15.26 -4.57
C SER A 58 19.10 15.05 -4.34
N TYR A 59 19.54 13.85 -3.93
CA TYR A 59 20.94 13.61 -3.58
C TYR A 59 21.62 12.68 -4.57
N PRO A 60 22.72 13.14 -5.19
CA PRO A 60 23.51 12.27 -6.05
C PRO A 60 24.23 11.19 -5.23
N ARG A 61 24.71 10.16 -5.93
CA ARG A 61 25.57 9.12 -5.35
C ARG A 61 26.74 9.74 -4.58
N GLY A 62 27.09 9.21 -3.43
CA GLY A 62 28.11 9.73 -2.52
C GLY A 62 27.59 10.78 -1.53
N ARG A 63 26.31 11.13 -1.59
CA ARG A 63 25.67 12.10 -0.68
C ARG A 63 24.38 11.62 -0.03
N ARG A 64 23.96 10.38 -0.26
CA ARG A 64 22.74 9.76 0.31
C ARG A 64 23.04 9.19 1.69
N SER A 65 23.18 10.06 2.67
CA SER A 65 23.57 9.71 4.04
C SER A 65 22.36 9.71 5.01
N PRO A 66 22.48 9.09 6.19
CA PRO A 66 21.48 9.25 7.26
C PRO A 66 21.19 10.71 7.59
N ALA A 67 22.21 11.58 7.57
CA ALA A 67 22.02 13.01 7.83
C ALA A 67 21.19 13.69 6.72
N ALA A 68 21.39 13.31 5.44
CA ALA A 68 20.59 13.80 4.34
C ALA A 68 19.12 13.34 4.47
N ALA A 69 18.88 12.06 4.80
CA ALA A 69 17.54 11.56 5.00
C ALA A 69 16.81 12.21 6.17
N ARG A 70 17.53 12.52 7.25
CA ARG A 70 16.95 13.27 8.38
C ARG A 70 16.60 14.71 8.01
N ALA A 71 17.43 15.39 7.21
CA ALA A 71 17.12 16.72 6.69
C ALA A 71 15.85 16.71 5.82
N GLU A 72 15.67 15.66 4.97
CA GLU A 72 14.43 15.50 4.21
C GLU A 72 13.24 15.16 5.11
N LEU A 73 13.43 14.40 6.18
CA LEU A 73 12.37 14.15 7.15
C LEU A 73 11.88 15.45 7.81
N ASP A 74 12.82 16.34 8.18
CA ASP A 74 12.47 17.63 8.77
C ASP A 74 11.68 18.50 7.78
N ALA A 75 12.14 18.57 6.52
CA ALA A 75 11.44 19.30 5.47
C ALA A 75 10.04 18.71 5.17
N CYS A 76 9.92 17.38 5.08
CA CYS A 76 8.64 16.70 4.88
C CYS A 76 7.71 16.86 6.08
N TRP A 77 8.25 16.93 7.29
CA TRP A 77 7.48 17.18 8.51
C TRP A 77 6.84 18.56 8.53
N ASP A 78 7.58 19.59 8.15
CA ASP A 78 7.07 20.97 8.05
C ASP A 78 5.92 21.07 7.04
N GLU A 79 6.02 20.36 5.91
CA GLU A 79 4.94 20.28 4.91
C GLU A 79 3.73 19.49 5.42
N LEU A 80 3.96 18.40 6.18
CA LEU A 80 2.92 17.52 6.70
C LEU A 80 1.98 18.26 7.67
N GLY A 81 2.47 19.26 8.39
CA GLY A 81 1.67 20.06 9.32
C GLY A 81 0.44 20.73 8.69
N ALA A 82 0.48 21.00 7.38
CA ALA A 82 -0.62 21.55 6.61
C ALA A 82 -1.46 20.49 5.86
N ASP A 83 -1.07 19.22 5.92
CA ASP A 83 -1.75 18.13 5.20
C ASP A 83 -3.07 17.77 5.89
N PRO A 84 -4.21 17.78 5.16
CA PRO A 84 -5.51 17.40 5.71
C PRO A 84 -5.56 15.98 6.32
N GLU A 85 -4.80 15.03 5.77
CA GLU A 85 -4.76 13.67 6.31
C GLU A 85 -4.04 13.64 7.67
N PHE A 86 -2.99 14.42 7.83
CA PHE A 86 -2.28 14.52 9.12
C PHE A 86 -3.09 15.30 10.15
N THR A 87 -3.62 16.46 9.79
CA THR A 87 -4.44 17.27 10.69
C THR A 87 -5.72 16.54 11.10
N GLY A 88 -6.29 15.73 10.20
CA GLY A 88 -7.45 14.87 10.46
C GLY A 88 -7.19 13.76 11.47
N LEU A 89 -5.93 13.44 11.80
CA LEU A 89 -5.59 12.49 12.87
C LEU A 89 -5.90 13.04 14.27
N GLY A 90 -5.98 14.36 14.44
CA GLY A 90 -6.30 15.01 15.72
C GLY A 90 -5.28 14.70 16.83
N LEU A 91 -4.00 14.56 16.49
CA LEU A 91 -2.94 14.21 17.45
C LEU A 91 -2.69 15.36 18.45
N THR A 92 -2.49 15.00 19.72
CA THR A 92 -1.92 15.94 20.70
C THR A 92 -0.44 16.23 20.36
N PRO A 93 0.16 17.32 20.88
CA PRO A 93 1.58 17.60 20.66
C PRO A 93 2.50 16.41 20.99
N ASP A 94 2.31 15.76 22.15
CA ASP A 94 3.09 14.59 22.56
C ASP A 94 2.92 13.40 21.59
N GLN A 95 1.71 13.20 21.06
CA GLN A 95 1.44 12.17 20.07
C GLN A 95 2.07 12.51 18.70
N ALA A 96 2.10 13.78 18.31
CA ALA A 96 2.77 14.23 17.10
C ALA A 96 4.30 14.06 17.22
N ASP A 97 4.88 14.34 18.36
CA ASP A 97 6.31 14.11 18.64
C ASP A 97 6.65 12.61 18.61
N ALA A 98 5.81 11.77 19.21
CA ALA A 98 5.97 10.31 19.13
C ALA A 98 5.84 9.78 17.70
N PHE A 99 4.90 10.31 16.91
CA PHE A 99 4.73 9.97 15.50
C PHE A 99 5.98 10.33 14.68
N ARG A 100 6.53 11.55 14.88
CA ARG A 100 7.76 12.01 14.21
C ARG A 100 8.97 11.14 14.60
N ALA A 101 9.11 10.82 15.88
CA ALA A 101 10.18 9.95 16.36
C ALA A 101 10.11 8.54 15.76
N ASP A 102 8.90 7.97 15.63
CA ASP A 102 8.69 6.66 15.03
C ASP A 102 8.96 6.69 13.51
N ALA A 103 8.57 7.76 12.80
CA ALA A 103 8.94 7.96 11.39
C ALA A 103 10.46 8.07 11.21
N ALA A 104 11.15 8.82 12.08
CA ALA A 104 12.61 8.95 12.06
C ALA A 104 13.30 7.60 12.26
N HIS A 105 12.79 6.78 13.17
CA HIS A 105 13.31 5.43 13.40
C HIS A 105 13.17 4.53 12.18
N LEU A 106 12.04 4.60 11.46
CA LEU A 106 11.85 3.87 10.19
C LEU A 106 12.84 4.32 9.12
N VAL A 107 13.09 5.62 9.00
CA VAL A 107 14.07 6.17 8.06
C VAL A 107 15.49 5.73 8.42
N ASP A 108 15.85 5.72 9.70
CA ASP A 108 17.17 5.24 10.15
C ASP A 108 17.36 3.74 9.85
N ASN A 109 16.31 2.95 10.09
CA ASN A 109 16.34 1.51 9.85
C ASN A 109 16.54 1.16 8.35
N TYR A 110 16.20 2.06 7.43
CA TYR A 110 16.50 1.88 6.02
C TYR A 110 18.00 1.66 5.77
N PHE A 111 18.87 2.42 6.45
CA PHE A 111 20.33 2.34 6.29
C PHE A 111 20.95 1.06 6.88
N ALA A 112 20.16 0.28 7.66
CA ALA A 112 20.57 -1.06 8.07
C ALA A 112 20.29 -2.13 7.01
N LEU A 113 19.46 -1.82 5.99
CA LEU A 113 19.07 -2.76 4.95
C LEU A 113 19.93 -2.67 3.69
N GLU A 114 20.39 -1.48 3.35
CA GLU A 114 21.25 -1.24 2.19
C GLU A 114 22.03 0.08 2.32
N ASP A 115 23.14 0.18 1.57
CA ASP A 115 23.83 1.45 1.36
C ASP A 115 23.23 2.15 0.12
N PRO A 116 22.54 3.30 0.30
CA PRO A 116 21.92 4.01 -0.82
C PRO A 116 22.91 4.55 -1.85
N ASP A 117 24.18 4.65 -1.51
CA ASP A 117 25.22 5.07 -2.44
C ASP A 117 25.74 3.92 -3.33
N GLU A 118 25.47 2.67 -2.97
CA GLU A 118 25.81 1.49 -3.78
C GLU A 118 24.73 1.11 -4.80
N VAL A 119 23.53 1.71 -4.74
CA VAL A 119 22.45 1.42 -5.67
C VAL A 119 22.39 2.42 -6.82
N THR A 120 21.89 1.98 -7.98
CA THR A 120 21.72 2.81 -9.18
C THR A 120 20.24 2.92 -9.54
N PRO A 121 19.51 3.88 -8.97
CA PRO A 121 18.11 4.09 -9.27
C PRO A 121 17.92 4.63 -10.69
N VAL A 122 16.96 4.07 -11.42
CA VAL A 122 16.52 4.53 -12.75
C VAL A 122 15.08 5.04 -12.74
N GLY A 123 14.39 4.87 -11.63
CA GLY A 123 13.07 5.42 -11.38
C GLY A 123 12.76 5.45 -9.89
N VAL A 124 12.12 6.52 -9.43
CA VAL A 124 11.63 6.70 -8.06
C VAL A 124 10.18 7.14 -8.17
N GLU A 125 9.27 6.56 -7.36
CA GLU A 125 7.81 6.74 -7.47
C GLU A 125 7.35 6.56 -8.93
N LEU A 126 7.93 5.55 -9.59
CA LEU A 126 7.75 5.33 -11.02
C LEU A 126 6.37 4.75 -11.33
N THR A 127 5.51 5.56 -11.95
CA THR A 127 4.21 5.09 -12.44
C THR A 127 4.38 4.30 -13.74
N LEU A 128 3.97 3.04 -13.73
CA LEU A 128 3.85 2.21 -14.92
C LEU A 128 2.38 1.87 -15.18
N GLU A 129 1.98 1.94 -16.43
CA GLU A 129 0.62 1.60 -16.86
C GLU A 129 0.63 0.90 -18.22
N THR A 130 -0.19 -0.14 -18.36
CA THR A 130 -0.35 -0.89 -19.61
C THR A 130 -1.79 -1.41 -19.77
N LYS A 131 -2.13 -1.85 -20.98
CA LYS A 131 -3.37 -2.58 -21.25
C LYS A 131 -3.09 -4.07 -21.41
N VAL A 132 -3.88 -4.90 -20.75
CA VAL A 132 -3.87 -6.36 -20.86
C VAL A 132 -5.29 -6.80 -21.26
N GLY A 133 -5.55 -6.96 -22.56
CA GLY A 133 -6.92 -7.02 -23.08
C GLY A 133 -7.65 -5.70 -22.81
N ASP A 134 -8.84 -5.78 -22.21
CA ASP A 134 -9.64 -4.59 -21.86
C ASP A 134 -9.27 -4.02 -20.47
N MET A 135 -8.44 -4.73 -19.73
CA MET A 135 -7.98 -4.32 -18.41
C MET A 135 -6.83 -3.31 -18.52
N ARG A 136 -6.96 -2.16 -17.85
CA ARG A 136 -5.86 -1.24 -17.60
C ARG A 136 -5.16 -1.64 -16.30
N LEU A 137 -3.90 -2.02 -16.37
CA LEU A 137 -3.07 -2.36 -15.22
C LEU A 137 -2.15 -1.19 -14.91
N ARG A 138 -2.17 -0.71 -13.66
CA ARG A 138 -1.36 0.43 -13.19
C ARG A 138 -0.71 0.10 -11.86
N GLY A 139 0.54 0.54 -11.68
CA GLY A 139 1.25 0.48 -10.40
C GLY A 139 2.24 1.62 -10.28
N ILE A 140 2.58 1.95 -9.04
CA ILE A 140 3.65 2.88 -8.71
C ILE A 140 4.74 2.05 -8.03
N ILE A 141 5.94 2.11 -8.56
CA ILE A 141 7.12 1.41 -8.02
C ILE A 141 7.89 2.43 -7.19
N ASP A 142 8.08 2.16 -5.90
CA ASP A 142 8.74 3.10 -4.99
C ASP A 142 10.15 3.43 -5.50
N ARG A 143 10.92 2.40 -5.90
CA ARG A 143 12.21 2.59 -6.59
C ARG A 143 12.49 1.42 -7.56
N LEU A 144 13.01 1.76 -8.74
CA LEU A 144 13.50 0.82 -9.74
C LEU A 144 14.99 1.04 -9.93
N ASP A 145 15.78 -0.01 -9.68
CA ASP A 145 17.24 0.03 -9.75
C ASP A 145 17.78 -0.77 -10.94
N LEU A 146 19.03 -0.49 -11.30
CA LEU A 146 19.85 -1.34 -12.16
C LEU A 146 20.96 -2.01 -11.36
N THR A 147 21.14 -3.32 -11.57
CA THR A 147 22.35 -4.02 -11.13
C THR A 147 23.58 -3.56 -11.95
N PRO A 148 24.83 -3.84 -11.50
CA PRO A 148 26.01 -3.60 -12.33
C PRO A 148 25.97 -4.30 -13.70
N GLN A 149 25.20 -5.35 -13.86
CA GLN A 149 24.96 -6.07 -15.12
C GLN A 149 23.84 -5.43 -15.96
N GLY A 150 23.25 -4.35 -15.45
CA GLY A 150 22.16 -3.63 -16.11
C GLY A 150 20.80 -4.30 -15.98
N GLU A 151 20.59 -5.20 -15.04
CA GLU A 151 19.33 -5.88 -14.81
C GLU A 151 18.41 -5.06 -13.89
N LEU A 152 17.11 -5.17 -14.06
CA LEU A 152 16.15 -4.42 -13.25
C LEU A 152 15.91 -5.10 -11.89
N VAL A 153 15.87 -4.29 -10.83
CA VAL A 153 15.46 -4.66 -9.47
C VAL A 153 14.37 -3.71 -9.01
N VAL A 154 13.21 -4.26 -8.64
CA VAL A 154 12.10 -3.49 -8.07
C VAL A 154 12.26 -3.44 -6.56
N ILE A 155 12.16 -2.26 -5.98
CA ILE A 155 12.17 -2.03 -4.54
C ILE A 155 10.79 -1.49 -4.12
N ASP A 156 10.27 -2.04 -3.03
CA ASP A 156 9.01 -1.61 -2.43
C ASP A 156 9.22 -1.51 -0.90
N TYR A 157 9.03 -0.32 -0.34
CA TYR A 157 9.22 -0.04 1.07
C TYR A 157 7.98 -0.42 1.89
N LYS A 158 8.20 -1.03 3.05
CA LYS A 158 7.13 -1.43 3.96
C LYS A 158 7.39 -0.89 5.37
N THR A 159 6.52 0.00 5.81
CA THR A 159 6.59 0.61 7.15
C THR A 159 5.92 -0.24 8.24
N GLY A 160 5.19 -1.29 7.85
CA GLY A 160 4.59 -2.27 8.74
C GLY A 160 5.55 -3.41 9.12
N ARG A 161 5.09 -4.28 10.03
CA ARG A 161 5.84 -5.49 10.39
C ARG A 161 6.01 -6.43 9.19
N ALA A 162 7.15 -7.08 9.13
CA ALA A 162 7.36 -8.18 8.19
C ALA A 162 6.35 -9.31 8.48
N PRO A 163 5.77 -9.96 7.44
CA PRO A 163 4.92 -11.11 7.63
C PRO A 163 5.77 -12.28 8.17
N GLY A 164 5.16 -13.12 9.01
CA GLY A 164 5.80 -14.38 9.36
C GLY A 164 5.97 -15.30 8.12
N PRO A 165 6.88 -16.30 8.18
CA PRO A 165 7.25 -17.13 7.03
C PRO A 165 6.06 -17.78 6.28
N ALA A 166 5.00 -18.15 7.01
CA ALA A 166 3.80 -18.73 6.42
C ALA A 166 3.01 -17.77 5.53
N TYR A 167 3.21 -16.46 5.66
CA TYR A 167 2.48 -15.41 4.93
C TYR A 167 3.33 -14.67 3.90
N GLU A 168 4.64 -14.92 3.84
CA GLU A 168 5.55 -14.26 2.90
C GLU A 168 5.13 -14.47 1.45
N GLN A 169 4.81 -15.71 1.07
CA GLN A 169 4.38 -16.03 -0.30
C GLN A 169 3.08 -15.30 -0.69
N ALA A 170 2.16 -15.10 0.26
CA ALA A 170 0.92 -14.37 -0.01
C ALA A 170 1.19 -12.88 -0.29
N LYS A 171 2.17 -12.27 0.38
CA LYS A 171 2.61 -10.89 0.14
C LYS A 171 3.34 -10.76 -1.19
N LEU A 172 4.15 -11.75 -1.59
CA LEU A 172 4.85 -11.76 -2.86
C LEU A 172 3.92 -11.82 -4.08
N ILE A 173 2.67 -12.28 -3.92
CA ILE A 173 1.68 -12.27 -5.02
C ILE A 173 1.42 -10.82 -5.51
N GLY A 174 1.31 -9.85 -4.60
CA GLY A 174 1.12 -8.44 -4.96
C GLY A 174 2.31 -7.86 -5.73
N VAL A 175 3.52 -8.22 -5.34
CA VAL A 175 4.75 -7.67 -5.95
C VAL A 175 5.05 -8.24 -7.34
N HIS A 176 4.54 -9.41 -7.68
CA HIS A 176 4.64 -9.93 -9.05
C HIS A 176 3.89 -9.06 -10.08
N ILE A 177 2.95 -8.22 -9.64
CA ILE A 177 2.29 -7.23 -10.53
C ILE A 177 3.29 -6.16 -10.97
N TYR A 178 4.20 -5.72 -10.11
CA TYR A 178 5.26 -4.78 -10.49
C TYR A 178 6.19 -5.39 -11.52
N ALA A 179 6.56 -6.67 -11.33
CA ALA A 179 7.38 -7.39 -12.31
C ALA A 179 6.66 -7.56 -13.66
N LEU A 180 5.34 -7.81 -13.64
CA LEU A 180 4.53 -7.85 -14.85
C LEU A 180 4.49 -6.48 -15.53
N LEU A 181 4.30 -5.39 -14.80
CA LEU A 181 4.32 -4.03 -15.33
C LEU A 181 5.67 -3.70 -15.98
N CYS A 182 6.79 -4.03 -15.34
CA CYS A 182 8.12 -3.87 -15.95
C CYS A 182 8.24 -4.63 -17.26
N GLN A 183 7.81 -5.89 -17.30
CA GLN A 183 7.83 -6.71 -18.52
C GLN A 183 6.97 -6.12 -19.64
N GLU A 184 5.74 -5.67 -19.33
CA GLU A 184 4.78 -5.18 -20.32
C GLU A 184 5.14 -3.77 -20.82
N VAL A 185 5.67 -2.90 -19.96
CA VAL A 185 5.94 -1.48 -20.29
C VAL A 185 7.38 -1.28 -20.75
N LEU A 186 8.34 -1.88 -20.06
CA LEU A 186 9.76 -1.68 -20.31
C LEU A 186 10.36 -2.79 -21.21
N GLY A 187 9.57 -3.84 -21.53
CA GLY A 187 10.03 -4.99 -22.27
C GLY A 187 11.07 -5.86 -21.52
N ARG A 188 11.24 -5.63 -20.23
CA ARG A 188 12.29 -6.24 -19.40
C ARG A 188 11.72 -6.76 -18.09
N ARG A 189 11.93 -8.04 -17.83
CA ARG A 189 11.58 -8.64 -16.54
C ARG A 189 12.64 -8.26 -15.51
N PRO A 190 12.26 -7.77 -14.31
CA PRO A 190 13.20 -7.58 -13.24
C PRO A 190 13.72 -8.93 -12.74
N VAL A 191 15.01 -9.00 -12.41
CA VAL A 191 15.61 -10.19 -11.83
C VAL A 191 15.18 -10.41 -10.39
N GLN A 192 14.91 -9.32 -9.68
CA GLN A 192 14.43 -9.37 -8.30
C GLN A 192 13.36 -8.31 -8.04
N VAL A 193 12.47 -8.65 -7.11
CA VAL A 193 11.61 -7.70 -6.40
C VAL A 193 11.92 -7.82 -4.92
N ARG A 194 12.28 -6.72 -4.28
CA ARG A 194 12.67 -6.66 -2.87
C ARG A 194 11.65 -5.86 -2.07
N LEU A 195 11.12 -6.44 -1.00
CA LEU A 195 10.35 -5.75 0.02
C LEU A 195 11.28 -5.37 1.17
N LEU A 196 11.50 -4.09 1.36
CA LEU A 196 12.32 -3.57 2.46
C LEU A 196 11.41 -3.22 3.64
N HIS A 197 11.34 -4.08 4.64
CA HIS A 197 10.59 -3.85 5.86
C HIS A 197 11.41 -2.98 6.82
N LEU A 198 10.94 -1.74 7.04
CA LEU A 198 11.66 -0.72 7.80
C LEU A 198 11.43 -0.83 9.30
N LYS A 199 10.30 -1.40 9.75
CA LYS A 199 9.97 -1.48 11.17
C LYS A 199 10.89 -2.44 11.93
N GLU A 200 11.13 -3.59 11.34
CA GLU A 200 12.09 -4.59 11.79
C GLU A 200 12.97 -4.88 10.57
N PRO A 201 14.18 -4.28 10.50
CA PRO A 201 14.98 -4.30 9.28
C PRO A 201 15.11 -5.70 8.70
N THR A 202 14.35 -5.97 7.64
CA THR A 202 14.29 -7.28 6.98
C THR A 202 14.02 -7.10 5.49
N VAL A 203 14.73 -7.85 4.66
CA VAL A 203 14.51 -7.87 3.21
C VAL A 203 13.87 -9.19 2.82
N ILE A 204 12.71 -9.12 2.16
CA ILE A 204 12.08 -10.26 1.51
C ILE A 204 12.30 -10.11 0.01
N THR A 205 12.94 -11.12 -0.61
CA THR A 205 13.27 -11.08 -2.04
C THR A 205 12.48 -12.14 -2.80
N ALA A 206 11.92 -11.74 -3.94
CA ALA A 206 11.36 -12.64 -4.93
C ALA A 206 12.13 -12.55 -6.24
N GLU A 207 12.29 -13.67 -6.92
CA GLU A 207 12.88 -13.77 -8.27
C GLU A 207 11.77 -14.16 -9.25
N PRO A 208 11.16 -13.18 -9.96
CA PRO A 208 10.04 -13.45 -10.82
C PRO A 208 10.46 -14.29 -12.03
N SER A 209 9.94 -15.52 -12.15
CA SER A 209 10.10 -16.33 -13.35
C SER A 209 9.08 -15.97 -14.42
N GLU A 210 9.35 -16.32 -15.68
CA GLU A 210 8.35 -16.16 -16.76
C GLU A 210 7.05 -16.90 -16.45
N GLN A 211 7.13 -18.08 -15.86
CA GLN A 211 5.95 -18.84 -15.44
C GLN A 211 5.16 -18.09 -14.37
N ALA A 212 5.84 -17.48 -13.39
CA ALA A 212 5.21 -16.66 -12.35
C ALA A 212 4.48 -15.46 -12.97
N LEU A 213 5.11 -14.77 -13.95
CA LEU A 213 4.50 -13.63 -14.64
C LEU A 213 3.29 -14.05 -15.49
N ARG A 214 3.37 -15.15 -16.22
CA ARG A 214 2.22 -15.69 -16.95
C ARG A 214 1.06 -16.02 -15.99
N GLY A 215 1.36 -16.67 -14.87
CA GLY A 215 0.37 -16.97 -13.83
C GLY A 215 -0.23 -15.69 -13.21
N GLN A 216 0.59 -14.68 -12.96
CA GLN A 216 0.12 -13.40 -12.44
C GLN A 216 -0.76 -12.64 -13.42
N ARG A 217 -0.43 -12.64 -14.70
CA ARG A 217 -1.27 -12.06 -15.76
C ARG A 217 -2.66 -12.71 -15.79
N LEU A 218 -2.73 -14.03 -15.75
CA LEU A 218 -4.00 -14.77 -15.71
C LEU A 218 -4.82 -14.43 -14.45
N LYS A 219 -4.16 -14.35 -13.29
CA LYS A 219 -4.82 -13.96 -12.03
C LYS A 219 -5.36 -12.53 -12.08
N ALA A 220 -4.60 -11.58 -12.64
CA ALA A 220 -5.04 -10.19 -12.79
C ALA A 220 -6.28 -10.10 -13.68
N VAL A 221 -6.27 -10.79 -14.84
CA VAL A 221 -7.42 -10.87 -15.74
C VAL A 221 -8.63 -11.51 -15.07
N ALA A 222 -8.44 -12.60 -14.31
CA ALA A 222 -9.52 -13.27 -13.60
C ALA A 222 -10.13 -12.37 -12.51
N VAL A 223 -9.31 -11.61 -11.77
CA VAL A 223 -9.80 -10.63 -10.79
C VAL A 223 -10.56 -9.51 -11.48
N TRP A 224 -10.05 -8.98 -12.60
CA TRP A 224 -10.75 -7.96 -13.38
C TRP A 224 -12.13 -8.42 -13.84
N SER A 225 -12.21 -9.61 -14.43
CA SER A 225 -13.49 -10.20 -14.84
C SER A 225 -14.42 -10.49 -13.67
N ALA A 226 -13.88 -10.78 -12.47
CA ALA A 226 -14.69 -10.96 -11.27
C ALA A 226 -15.26 -9.61 -10.77
N ILE A 227 -14.46 -8.53 -10.82
CA ILE A 227 -14.93 -7.17 -10.51
C ILE A 227 -16.01 -6.74 -11.50
N GLU A 228 -15.81 -7.00 -12.81
CA GLU A 228 -16.79 -6.69 -13.84
C GLU A 228 -18.14 -7.39 -13.59
N ARG A 229 -18.10 -8.68 -13.26
CA ARG A 229 -19.32 -9.40 -12.88
C ARG A 229 -19.97 -8.81 -11.62
N ALA A 230 -19.17 -8.53 -10.59
CA ALA A 230 -19.67 -7.95 -9.35
C ALA A 230 -20.34 -6.58 -9.57
N CYS A 231 -19.77 -5.73 -10.44
CA CYS A 231 -20.37 -4.45 -10.82
C CYS A 231 -21.67 -4.63 -11.59
N ARG A 232 -21.71 -5.57 -12.57
CA ARG A 232 -22.87 -5.81 -13.41
C ARG A 232 -24.04 -6.43 -12.63
N ASP A 233 -23.72 -7.39 -11.75
CA ASP A 233 -24.71 -8.20 -11.03
C ASP A 233 -25.04 -7.59 -9.63
N GLU A 234 -24.43 -6.45 -9.27
CA GLU A 234 -24.52 -5.79 -7.96
C GLU A 234 -24.16 -6.71 -6.78
N ASP A 235 -23.35 -7.76 -7.03
CA ASP A 235 -23.03 -8.80 -6.05
C ASP A 235 -21.60 -8.64 -5.49
N PHE A 236 -21.47 -7.86 -4.43
CA PHE A 236 -20.24 -7.66 -3.68
C PHE A 236 -20.30 -8.35 -2.32
N ARG A 237 -19.99 -9.65 -2.29
CA ARG A 237 -20.12 -10.46 -1.07
C ARG A 237 -19.04 -10.14 -0.04
N PRO A 238 -19.42 -9.96 1.24
CA PRO A 238 -18.45 -9.84 2.30
C PRO A 238 -17.71 -11.17 2.52
N ARG A 239 -16.43 -11.06 2.85
CA ARG A 239 -15.62 -12.22 3.25
C ARG A 239 -15.15 -12.04 4.68
N VAL A 240 -15.73 -12.85 5.59
CA VAL A 240 -15.35 -12.83 7.01
C VAL A 240 -13.92 -13.37 7.17
N SER A 241 -13.08 -12.60 7.85
CA SER A 241 -11.68 -12.92 8.12
C SER A 241 -11.19 -12.14 9.36
N PRO A 242 -9.98 -12.42 9.88
CA PRO A 242 -9.37 -11.61 10.95
C PRO A 242 -9.27 -10.12 10.61
N LEU A 243 -9.24 -9.75 9.32
CA LEU A 243 -9.24 -8.35 8.87
C LEU A 243 -10.52 -7.59 9.24
N CYS A 244 -11.64 -8.30 9.52
CA CYS A 244 -12.88 -7.66 9.94
C CYS A 244 -12.74 -6.90 11.26
N GLY A 245 -11.77 -7.26 12.12
CA GLY A 245 -11.46 -6.52 13.35
C GLY A 245 -10.92 -5.11 13.11
N PHE A 246 -10.38 -4.85 11.92
CA PHE A 246 -9.82 -3.57 11.50
C PHE A 246 -10.63 -2.92 10.36
N CYS A 247 -11.77 -3.52 9.99
CA CYS A 247 -12.58 -3.04 8.89
C CYS A 247 -13.45 -1.88 9.34
N ARG A 248 -13.22 -0.69 8.81
CA ARG A 248 -14.01 0.51 9.09
C ARG A 248 -15.46 0.44 8.59
N PHE A 249 -15.73 -0.47 7.65
CA PHE A 249 -17.08 -0.70 7.13
C PHE A 249 -17.84 -1.80 7.86
N ARG A 250 -17.33 -2.25 9.01
CA ARG A 250 -17.91 -3.38 9.76
C ARG A 250 -19.35 -3.15 10.13
N ASP A 251 -19.69 -1.91 10.54
CA ASP A 251 -21.05 -1.54 10.98
C ASP A 251 -22.07 -1.53 9.83
N PHE A 252 -21.60 -1.46 8.59
CA PHE A 252 -22.42 -1.54 7.39
C PHE A 252 -22.38 -2.94 6.74
N CYS A 253 -21.65 -3.88 7.33
CA CYS A 253 -21.45 -5.20 6.74
C CYS A 253 -22.56 -6.17 7.12
N PRO A 254 -23.28 -6.79 6.16
CA PRO A 254 -24.35 -7.74 6.45
C PRO A 254 -23.87 -8.99 7.21
N ALA A 255 -22.59 -9.37 7.07
CA ALA A 255 -22.01 -10.45 7.86
C ALA A 255 -21.87 -10.10 9.36
N HIS A 256 -22.02 -8.83 9.73
CA HIS A 256 -22.01 -8.33 11.10
C HIS A 256 -23.33 -7.65 11.49
N GLY A 257 -24.41 -7.88 10.71
CA GLY A 257 -25.75 -7.34 10.99
C GLY A 257 -25.98 -5.92 10.49
N GLY A 258 -25.05 -5.33 9.73
CA GLY A 258 -25.18 -4.00 9.13
C GLY A 258 -25.89 -4.02 7.78
N ASP A 259 -26.25 -2.81 7.32
CA ASP A 259 -26.85 -2.57 6.02
C ASP A 259 -25.87 -1.83 5.11
N PRO A 260 -25.40 -2.44 4.00
CA PRO A 260 -24.42 -1.83 3.11
C PRO A 260 -24.95 -0.58 2.41
N ASP A 261 -26.26 -0.43 2.23
CA ASP A 261 -26.85 0.73 1.55
C ASP A 261 -26.83 2.00 2.43
N GLN A 262 -26.65 1.83 3.74
CA GLN A 262 -26.48 2.95 4.67
C GLN A 262 -25.05 3.54 4.61
N ALA A 263 -24.07 2.81 4.11
CA ALA A 263 -22.68 3.24 4.11
C ALA A 263 -22.47 4.56 3.36
N ALA A 264 -23.03 4.68 2.15
CA ALA A 264 -22.91 5.90 1.34
C ALA A 264 -23.66 7.09 1.97
N LEU A 265 -24.81 6.83 2.61
CA LEU A 265 -25.61 7.88 3.28
C LEU A 265 -24.88 8.44 4.50
N VAL A 266 -24.29 7.57 5.32
CA VAL A 266 -23.62 7.98 6.57
C VAL A 266 -22.24 8.57 6.30
N LEU A 267 -21.42 7.91 5.48
CA LEU A 267 -20.05 8.34 5.21
C LEU A 267 -19.95 9.43 4.14
N GLY A 268 -20.84 9.43 3.14
CA GLY A 268 -20.88 10.41 2.06
C GLY A 268 -21.40 11.78 2.49
N SER A 269 -22.20 11.85 3.57
CA SER A 269 -22.76 13.11 4.10
C SER A 269 -21.78 13.92 4.97
N GLY A 270 -20.59 13.43 5.25
CA GLY A 270 -19.61 14.10 6.14
C GLY A 270 -20.03 14.20 7.62
N VAL A 271 -21.21 13.66 7.99
CA VAL A 271 -21.78 13.74 9.33
C VAL A 271 -21.21 12.67 10.28
N GLY A 272 -20.45 11.69 9.77
CA GLY A 272 -19.97 10.54 10.53
C GLY A 272 -18.68 10.72 11.34
N ALA A 273 -18.01 11.88 11.30
CA ALA A 273 -16.69 12.05 11.92
C ALA A 273 -16.72 12.36 13.43
N ALA A 274 -17.90 12.51 14.07
CA ALA A 274 -17.99 13.01 15.46
C ALA A 274 -18.58 11.98 16.47
N GLY A 275 -18.70 10.70 16.16
CA GLY A 275 -19.51 9.81 16.99
C GLY A 275 -19.06 8.37 17.23
N VAL A 276 -17.89 7.93 16.78
CA VAL A 276 -17.40 6.60 17.15
C VAL A 276 -16.31 6.75 18.21
N GLY A 277 -16.74 6.70 19.45
CA GLY A 277 -15.90 6.80 20.63
C GLY A 277 -14.78 5.77 20.61
N ALA A 278 -13.59 6.22 20.92
CA ALA A 278 -12.44 5.39 21.23
C ALA A 278 -12.80 4.48 22.42
N ALA A 279 -13.28 3.28 22.14
CA ALA A 279 -13.30 2.21 23.14
C ALA A 279 -11.84 1.83 23.38
N GLY A 280 -11.34 2.21 24.56
CA GLY A 280 -10.00 1.91 25.01
C GLY A 280 -9.72 0.42 24.89
N VAL A 281 -8.71 0.06 24.09
CA VAL A 281 -8.12 -1.26 24.12
C VAL A 281 -7.14 -1.28 25.27
N GLY A 282 -7.62 -1.78 26.42
CA GLY A 282 -6.77 -2.11 27.57
C GLY A 282 -5.68 -3.09 27.16
N ALA A 283 -4.47 -2.81 27.58
CA ALA A 283 -3.34 -3.69 27.50
C ALA A 283 -3.64 -4.98 28.26
N ALA A 284 -3.97 -6.06 27.57
CA ALA A 284 -3.94 -7.40 28.12
C ALA A 284 -2.58 -8.02 27.76
N GLY A 285 -1.71 -8.08 28.77
CA GLY A 285 -0.49 -8.85 28.74
C GLY A 285 -0.83 -10.32 28.51
N VAL A 286 -0.19 -10.94 27.54
CA VAL A 286 -0.12 -12.38 27.42
C VAL A 286 1.29 -12.79 27.81
N GLY A 287 1.36 -13.34 29.03
CA GLY A 287 2.51 -14.04 29.57
C GLY A 287 2.76 -15.37 28.85
N ALA A 288 4.00 -15.81 29.01
CA ALA A 288 4.65 -16.99 28.48
C ALA A 288 3.88 -18.30 28.61
N ALA A 289 3.94 -19.14 27.59
CA ALA A 289 4.39 -20.53 27.61
C ALA A 289 4.73 -20.93 26.16
#